data_dda77ed7d7fde7b9f269567e87ce5834
#
_entry.id   dda77ed7d7fde7b9f269567e87ce5834
#
_cell.length_a   1.000
_cell.length_b   1.000
_cell.length_c   1.000
_cell.angle_alpha   90.00
_cell.angle_beta   90.00
_cell.angle_gamma   90.00
#
_symmetry.space_group_name_H-M   'P 1'
#
loop_
_entity.id
_entity.type
_entity.pdbx_description
1 polymer ?
#
loop_
_entity_poly.entity_id
_entity_poly.type
_entity_poly.pdbx_seq_one_letter_code
_entity_poly.pdbx_strand_id
1 'polypeptide(L)'
;MNTNKIAFAIASVGVALWAAMIAVGAAGLPQMTRQDIPGVRNMTQVDPTIACAGATDASAIPEIAKRGYKAIINLRLASESGAEIDAARAAAAGAGVRFIHMPFEVSNPDESIVDRFIAAVSDAANQPVFIHCASANRAAALLMIKRATADGWDNGRAEAEARAIGLSNPSLRDWALAQIAKRKR
;
A
#
# COMPACT_ATOMS: atom_id res chain seq x y z
N MET A 1 -71.84 37.42 -37.58
CA MET A 1 -70.73 36.95 -38.44
C MET A 1 -69.47 36.87 -37.57
N ASN A 2 -69.16 35.66 -37.04
CA ASN A 2 -68.07 35.45 -36.11
C ASN A 2 -66.88 34.90 -36.89
N THR A 3 -65.78 35.61 -36.82
CA THR A 3 -64.46 35.13 -37.31
C THR A 3 -63.64 34.66 -36.17
N ASN A 4 -63.52 33.36 -36.02
CA ASN A 4 -62.60 32.69 -35.07
C ASN A 4 -61.18 32.90 -35.52
N LYS A 5 -60.34 33.53 -34.69
CA LYS A 5 -58.86 33.52 -34.83
C LYS A 5 -58.31 32.42 -33.98
N ILE A 6 -57.78 31.40 -34.64
CA ILE A 6 -57.04 30.34 -34.01
C ILE A 6 -55.58 30.79 -33.83
N ALA A 7 -55.14 30.93 -32.56
CA ALA A 7 -53.78 31.24 -32.22
C ALA A 7 -53.01 29.94 -32.07
N PHE A 8 -51.99 29.72 -32.90
CA PHE A 8 -51.01 28.63 -32.76
C PHE A 8 -49.98 29.02 -31.71
N ALA A 9 -49.97 28.29 -30.61
CA ALA A 9 -48.90 28.37 -29.60
C ALA A 9 -47.78 27.46 -30.02
N ILE A 10 -46.62 28.02 -30.35
CA ILE A 10 -45.37 27.27 -30.60
C ILE A 10 -44.73 27.02 -29.25
N ALA A 11 -44.75 25.76 -28.79
CA ALA A 11 -44.05 25.35 -27.60
C ALA A 11 -42.57 25.10 -27.93
N SER A 12 -41.70 25.98 -27.45
CA SER A 12 -40.27 25.85 -27.57
C SER A 12 -39.78 24.82 -26.54
N VAL A 13 -39.41 23.63 -27.00
CA VAL A 13 -38.74 22.61 -26.17
C VAL A 13 -37.27 22.99 -26.03
N GLY A 14 -36.92 23.60 -24.88
CA GLY A 14 -35.54 23.86 -24.51
C GLY A 14 -34.87 22.57 -24.05
N VAL A 15 -33.98 22.04 -24.87
CA VAL A 15 -33.09 20.93 -24.46
C VAL A 15 -32.00 21.50 -23.56
N ALA A 16 -32.15 21.35 -22.26
CA ALA A 16 -31.11 21.65 -21.29
C ALA A 16 -30.08 20.52 -21.34
N LEU A 17 -28.94 20.73 -22.03
CA LEU A 17 -27.75 19.90 -21.95
C LEU A 17 -27.12 20.09 -20.57
N TRP A 18 -27.36 19.15 -19.66
CA TRP A 18 -26.62 19.04 -18.41
C TRP A 18 -25.26 18.47 -18.76
N ALA A 19 -24.24 19.32 -18.84
CA ALA A 19 -22.84 18.90 -18.84
C ALA A 19 -22.51 18.38 -17.43
N ALA A 20 -22.53 17.07 -17.24
CA ALA A 20 -21.99 16.45 -16.06
C ALA A 20 -20.47 16.67 -16.08
N MET A 21 -19.98 17.71 -15.43
CA MET A 21 -18.57 17.85 -15.05
C MET A 21 -18.25 16.72 -14.07
N ILE A 22 -17.62 15.66 -14.58
CA ILE A 22 -16.96 14.67 -13.73
C ILE A 22 -15.77 15.40 -13.10
N ALA A 23 -15.96 15.90 -11.89
CA ALA A 23 -14.86 16.35 -11.04
C ALA A 23 -13.99 15.10 -10.75
N VAL A 24 -12.88 14.96 -11.47
CA VAL A 24 -11.79 14.06 -11.07
C VAL A 24 -11.23 14.65 -9.78
N GLY A 25 -11.87 14.29 -8.66
CA GLY A 25 -11.37 14.65 -7.34
C GLY A 25 -9.95 14.12 -7.21
N ALA A 26 -9.01 14.98 -6.83
CA ALA A 26 -7.70 14.56 -6.35
C ALA A 26 -7.95 13.53 -5.24
N ALA A 27 -7.79 12.25 -5.56
CA ALA A 27 -7.96 11.18 -4.58
C ALA A 27 -6.88 11.39 -3.50
N GLY A 28 -7.28 11.93 -2.35
CA GLY A 28 -6.42 12.10 -1.19
C GLY A 28 -5.76 10.75 -0.84
N LEU A 29 -4.68 10.81 -0.07
CA LEU A 29 -4.10 9.59 0.49
C LEU A 29 -5.19 8.84 1.25
N PRO A 30 -5.23 7.48 1.18
CA PRO A 30 -6.10 6.70 2.05
C PRO A 30 -5.86 7.11 3.50
N GLN A 31 -6.91 7.09 4.30
CA GLN A 31 -6.80 7.47 5.71
C GLN A 31 -5.97 6.42 6.45
N MET A 32 -4.66 6.66 6.53
CA MET A 32 -3.72 5.82 7.27
C MET A 32 -3.92 6.00 8.76
N THR A 33 -3.85 4.90 9.51
CA THR A 33 -4.03 4.91 10.96
C THR A 33 -2.81 4.31 11.65
N ARG A 34 -2.21 5.05 12.59
CA ARG A 34 -1.20 4.49 13.49
C ARG A 34 -1.89 3.54 14.46
N GLN A 35 -1.27 2.39 14.69
CA GLN A 35 -1.77 1.37 15.61
C GLN A 35 -0.64 0.91 16.53
N ASP A 36 -1.01 0.52 17.74
CA ASP A 36 -0.10 -0.07 18.69
C ASP A 36 -0.38 -1.56 18.88
N ILE A 37 0.68 -2.35 18.72
CA ILE A 37 0.74 -3.75 19.11
C ILE A 37 2.00 -3.91 19.96
N PRO A 38 1.92 -4.49 21.16
CA PRO A 38 3.11 -4.80 21.96
C PRO A 38 4.10 -5.63 21.15
N GLY A 39 5.37 -5.24 21.12
CA GLY A 39 6.40 -5.90 20.34
C GLY A 39 6.43 -5.50 18.84
N VAL A 40 5.63 -4.53 18.41
CA VAL A 40 5.65 -3.99 17.04
C VAL A 40 6.00 -2.50 17.08
N ARG A 41 7.02 -2.12 16.33
CA ARG A 41 7.44 -0.72 16.21
C ARG A 41 6.76 -0.03 15.02
N ASN A 42 6.26 1.18 15.23
CA ASN A 42 5.79 2.08 14.16
C ASN A 42 4.78 1.46 13.20
N MET A 43 3.79 0.73 13.71
CA MET A 43 2.76 0.15 12.85
C MET A 43 1.85 1.22 12.27
N THR A 44 1.64 1.14 10.97
CA THR A 44 0.69 1.96 10.22
C THR A 44 -0.22 1.05 9.40
N GLN A 45 -1.53 1.08 9.66
CA GLN A 45 -2.52 0.57 8.72
C GLN A 45 -2.57 1.52 7.53
N VAL A 46 -2.16 1.04 6.37
CA VAL A 46 -2.06 1.87 5.14
C VAL A 46 -3.40 1.92 4.43
N ASP A 47 -4.01 0.78 4.26
CA ASP A 47 -5.36 0.59 3.72
C ASP A 47 -5.97 -0.70 4.30
N PRO A 48 -7.21 -1.09 3.96
CA PRO A 48 -7.84 -2.30 4.51
C PRO A 48 -7.07 -3.59 4.25
N THR A 49 -6.17 -3.63 3.27
CA THR A 49 -5.45 -4.84 2.85
C THR A 49 -3.97 -4.84 3.23
N ILE A 50 -3.40 -3.70 3.63
CA ILE A 50 -1.96 -3.54 3.86
C ILE A 50 -1.68 -2.81 5.16
N ALA A 51 -0.81 -3.38 5.99
CA ALA A 51 -0.14 -2.67 7.07
C ALA A 51 1.38 -2.74 6.92
N CYS A 52 2.06 -1.65 7.31
CA CYS A 52 3.52 -1.55 7.35
C CYS A 52 4.00 -1.28 8.77
N ALA A 53 5.12 -1.91 9.14
CA ALA A 53 5.71 -1.75 10.47
C ALA A 53 7.24 -1.76 10.45
N GLY A 54 7.82 -1.35 11.57
CA GLY A 54 9.24 -1.52 11.89
C GLY A 54 9.55 -2.89 12.48
N ALA A 55 10.49 -2.93 13.42
CA ALA A 55 10.85 -4.16 14.11
C ALA A 55 9.61 -4.79 14.76
N THR A 56 9.49 -6.11 14.59
CA THR A 56 8.36 -6.90 15.07
C THR A 56 8.91 -8.14 15.73
N ASP A 57 8.61 -8.30 17.01
CA ASP A 57 9.03 -9.44 17.80
C ASP A 57 8.20 -10.69 17.42
N ALA A 58 8.79 -11.87 17.52
CA ALA A 58 8.08 -13.12 17.27
C ALA A 58 6.84 -13.29 18.17
N SER A 59 6.92 -12.80 19.41
CA SER A 59 5.82 -12.82 20.38
C SER A 59 4.58 -11.98 19.98
N ALA A 60 4.76 -11.01 19.08
CA ALA A 60 3.64 -10.18 18.57
C ALA A 60 2.80 -10.88 17.48
N ILE A 61 3.33 -11.92 16.87
CA ILE A 61 2.70 -12.58 15.71
C ILE A 61 1.31 -13.15 16.01
N PRO A 62 1.04 -13.78 17.17
CA PRO A 62 -0.32 -14.24 17.49
C PRO A 62 -1.35 -13.10 17.55
N GLU A 63 -0.96 -11.91 18.03
CA GLU A 63 -1.86 -10.74 18.03
C GLU A 63 -2.08 -10.20 16.61
N ILE A 64 -1.05 -10.18 15.75
CA ILE A 64 -1.17 -9.84 14.33
C ILE A 64 -2.15 -10.79 13.64
N ALA A 65 -2.03 -12.10 13.88
CA ALA A 65 -2.95 -13.11 13.36
C ALA A 65 -4.40 -12.88 13.82
N LYS A 66 -4.59 -12.60 15.12
CA LYS A 66 -5.91 -12.31 15.72
C LYS A 66 -6.57 -11.07 15.10
N ARG A 67 -5.79 -10.09 14.64
CA ARG A 67 -6.30 -8.93 13.90
C ARG A 67 -6.68 -9.23 12.45
N GLY A 68 -6.56 -10.48 12.02
CA GLY A 68 -7.04 -10.96 10.72
C GLY A 68 -6.04 -10.92 9.58
N TYR A 69 -4.77 -10.58 9.84
CA TYR A 69 -3.72 -10.66 8.81
C TYR A 69 -3.51 -12.10 8.36
N LYS A 70 -3.45 -12.32 7.06
CA LYS A 70 -3.30 -13.63 6.43
C LYS A 70 -1.84 -13.98 6.16
N ALA A 71 -1.02 -12.96 5.94
CA ALA A 71 0.41 -13.15 5.70
C ALA A 71 1.25 -12.07 6.39
N ILE A 72 2.47 -12.45 6.73
CA ILE A 72 3.53 -11.57 7.24
C ILE A 72 4.68 -11.61 6.25
N ILE A 73 5.06 -10.44 5.71
CA ILE A 73 6.26 -10.26 4.89
C ILE A 73 7.35 -9.64 5.76
N ASN A 74 8.42 -10.39 6.00
CA ASN A 74 9.57 -9.93 6.77
C ASN A 74 10.72 -9.59 5.82
N LEU A 75 11.13 -8.31 5.81
CA LEU A 75 12.19 -7.78 4.95
C LEU A 75 13.56 -7.69 5.64
N ARG A 76 13.67 -8.16 6.88
CA ARG A 76 14.93 -8.10 7.64
C ARG A 76 15.91 -9.18 7.17
N LEU A 77 17.20 -8.87 7.23
CA LEU A 77 18.24 -9.89 7.10
C LEU A 77 18.26 -10.73 8.37
N ALA A 78 18.58 -12.00 8.24
CA ALA A 78 18.74 -12.89 9.40
C ALA A 78 19.88 -12.45 10.33
N SER A 79 20.87 -11.73 9.79
CA SER A 79 22.01 -11.17 10.54
C SER A 79 21.67 -9.91 11.34
N GLU A 80 20.51 -9.29 11.13
CA GLU A 80 20.10 -8.11 11.90
C GLU A 80 19.77 -8.47 13.35
N SER A 81 20.29 -7.71 14.30
CA SER A 81 20.02 -7.91 15.73
C SER A 81 18.51 -7.93 16.01
N GLY A 82 18.01 -8.96 16.67
CA GLY A 82 16.60 -9.16 16.98
C GLY A 82 15.73 -9.49 15.75
N ALA A 83 16.29 -10.02 14.67
CA ALA A 83 15.50 -10.45 13.51
C ALA A 83 14.69 -11.72 13.77
N GLU A 84 15.22 -12.63 14.58
CA GLU A 84 14.57 -13.85 15.09
C GLU A 84 13.75 -14.63 14.04
N ILE A 85 14.32 -14.81 12.84
CA ILE A 85 13.57 -15.30 11.67
C ILE A 85 12.90 -16.66 11.94
N ASP A 86 13.61 -17.59 12.59
CA ASP A 86 13.08 -18.94 12.85
C ASP A 86 11.99 -18.92 13.93
N ALA A 87 12.17 -18.11 14.98
CA ALA A 87 11.14 -17.92 16.00
C ALA A 87 9.88 -17.27 15.41
N ALA A 88 10.05 -16.25 14.56
CA ALA A 88 8.95 -15.61 13.86
C ALA A 88 8.21 -16.58 12.91
N ARG A 89 8.94 -17.41 12.20
CA ARG A 89 8.37 -18.47 11.33
C ARG A 89 7.56 -19.48 12.15
N ALA A 90 8.11 -19.94 13.27
CA ALA A 90 7.43 -20.88 14.16
C ALA A 90 6.16 -20.27 14.77
N ALA A 91 6.22 -19.01 15.23
CA ALA A 91 5.08 -18.31 15.77
C ALA A 91 3.96 -18.10 14.71
N ALA A 92 4.34 -17.78 13.47
CA ALA A 92 3.39 -17.63 12.36
C ALA A 92 2.70 -18.97 12.02
N ALA A 93 3.47 -20.06 11.96
CA ALA A 93 2.92 -21.40 11.76
C ALA A 93 1.95 -21.78 12.85
N GLY A 94 2.30 -21.54 14.13
CA GLY A 94 1.40 -21.79 15.28
C GLY A 94 0.14 -20.94 15.29
N ALA A 95 0.20 -19.73 14.69
CA ALA A 95 -0.92 -18.81 14.58
C ALA A 95 -1.74 -18.96 13.27
N GLY A 96 -1.35 -19.87 12.38
CA GLY A 96 -2.03 -20.11 11.10
C GLY A 96 -1.83 -18.96 10.08
N VAL A 97 -0.76 -18.17 10.20
CA VAL A 97 -0.43 -17.07 9.30
C VAL A 97 0.71 -17.46 8.38
N ARG A 98 0.61 -17.11 7.11
CA ARG A 98 1.70 -17.34 6.15
C ARG A 98 2.89 -16.42 6.46
N PHE A 99 4.07 -16.99 6.62
CA PHE A 99 5.31 -16.24 6.82
C PHE A 99 6.16 -16.23 5.55
N ILE A 100 6.39 -15.04 5.01
CA ILE A 100 7.13 -14.81 3.76
C ILE A 100 8.39 -14.03 4.12
N HIS A 101 9.55 -14.71 4.12
CA HIS A 101 10.83 -14.05 4.36
C HIS A 101 11.43 -13.59 3.02
N MET A 102 11.57 -12.27 2.87
CA MET A 102 12.17 -11.59 1.71
C MET A 102 13.28 -10.67 2.20
N PRO A 103 14.47 -11.20 2.53
CA PRO A 103 15.55 -10.35 3.02
C PRO A 103 15.92 -9.29 2.00
N PHE A 104 15.98 -8.03 2.44
CA PHE A 104 16.29 -6.88 1.61
C PHE A 104 17.53 -6.16 2.13
N GLU A 105 18.65 -6.32 1.44
CA GLU A 105 19.91 -5.62 1.73
C GLU A 105 19.90 -4.25 1.06
N VAL A 106 19.95 -3.18 1.88
CA VAL A 106 19.84 -1.80 1.38
C VAL A 106 21.12 -1.33 0.69
N SER A 107 22.27 -1.81 1.12
CA SER A 107 23.58 -1.44 0.56
C SER A 107 23.84 -2.07 -0.81
N ASN A 108 23.20 -3.20 -1.09
CA ASN A 108 23.30 -3.91 -2.37
C ASN A 108 21.93 -4.51 -2.74
N PRO A 109 20.96 -3.71 -3.17
CA PRO A 109 19.59 -4.17 -3.40
C PRO A 109 19.51 -5.14 -4.60
N ASP A 110 19.02 -6.36 -4.34
CA ASP A 110 18.58 -7.27 -5.40
C ASP A 110 17.28 -6.74 -6.02
N GLU A 111 17.35 -6.30 -7.28
CA GLU A 111 16.20 -5.73 -7.98
C GLU A 111 15.04 -6.72 -8.16
N SER A 112 15.31 -8.03 -8.13
CA SER A 112 14.29 -9.08 -8.23
C SER A 112 13.31 -9.07 -7.05
N ILE A 113 13.70 -8.45 -5.92
CA ILE A 113 12.83 -8.34 -4.75
C ILE A 113 11.57 -7.53 -5.07
N VAL A 114 11.65 -6.56 -5.98
CA VAL A 114 10.52 -5.70 -6.35
C VAL A 114 9.38 -6.54 -6.93
N ASP A 115 9.68 -7.40 -7.89
CA ASP A 115 8.67 -8.20 -8.58
C ASP A 115 8.09 -9.27 -7.63
N ARG A 116 8.94 -9.90 -6.81
CA ARG A 116 8.50 -10.83 -5.76
C ARG A 116 7.61 -10.16 -4.71
N PHE A 117 7.96 -8.94 -4.32
CA PHE A 117 7.18 -8.17 -3.35
C PHE A 117 5.81 -7.78 -3.94
N ILE A 118 5.78 -7.24 -5.15
CA ILE A 118 4.53 -6.89 -5.83
C ILE A 118 3.62 -8.11 -5.95
N ALA A 119 4.16 -9.25 -6.39
CA ALA A 119 3.39 -10.48 -6.50
C ALA A 119 2.81 -10.92 -5.15
N ALA A 120 3.63 -10.93 -4.09
CA ALA A 120 3.19 -11.37 -2.76
C ALA A 120 2.13 -10.45 -2.14
N VAL A 121 2.27 -9.13 -2.29
CA VAL A 121 1.31 -8.14 -1.74
C VAL A 121 0.01 -8.11 -2.54
N SER A 122 0.07 -8.39 -3.84
CA SER A 122 -1.11 -8.41 -4.73
C SER A 122 -1.89 -9.72 -4.69
N ASP A 123 -1.32 -10.78 -4.15
CA ASP A 123 -2.01 -12.06 -4.00
C ASP A 123 -3.13 -11.93 -2.96
N ALA A 124 -4.37 -12.11 -3.39
CA ALA A 124 -5.56 -12.06 -2.53
C ALA A 124 -5.51 -13.07 -1.38
N ALA A 125 -4.81 -14.20 -1.55
CA ALA A 125 -4.64 -15.21 -0.50
C ALA A 125 -3.74 -14.73 0.66
N ASN A 126 -2.95 -13.67 0.44
CA ASN A 126 -2.10 -13.05 1.45
C ASN A 126 -2.77 -11.86 2.16
N GLN A 127 -3.92 -11.40 1.68
CA GLN A 127 -4.55 -10.17 2.18
C GLN A 127 -5.59 -10.45 3.28
N PRO A 128 -5.63 -9.61 4.33
CA PRO A 128 -4.73 -8.49 4.63
C PRO A 128 -3.29 -8.94 4.94
N VAL A 129 -2.30 -8.18 4.45
CA VAL A 129 -0.88 -8.48 4.62
C VAL A 129 -0.20 -7.50 5.59
N PHE A 130 0.60 -8.05 6.50
CA PHE A 130 1.44 -7.29 7.43
C PHE A 130 2.88 -7.31 6.94
N ILE A 131 3.44 -6.15 6.63
CA ILE A 131 4.79 -5.99 6.07
C ILE A 131 5.68 -5.31 7.10
N HIS A 132 6.85 -5.89 7.39
CA HIS A 132 7.75 -5.27 8.34
C HIS A 132 9.22 -5.37 7.96
N CYS A 133 10.00 -4.44 8.53
CA CYS A 133 11.46 -4.46 8.50
C CYS A 133 12.02 -3.99 9.86
N ALA A 134 13.13 -3.26 9.92
CA ALA A 134 13.64 -2.71 11.18
C ALA A 134 12.98 -1.38 11.60
N SER A 135 12.63 -0.52 10.63
CA SER A 135 12.17 0.87 10.87
C SER A 135 11.05 1.34 9.96
N ALA A 136 10.40 0.44 9.23
CA ALA A 136 9.42 0.66 8.17
C ALA A 136 9.97 1.24 6.85
N ASN A 137 11.22 1.71 6.77
CA ASN A 137 11.80 2.32 5.56
C ASN A 137 11.77 1.39 4.34
N ARG A 138 12.22 0.13 4.48
CA ARG A 138 12.24 -0.87 3.38
C ARG A 138 10.82 -1.22 2.91
N ALA A 139 9.91 -1.41 3.85
CA ALA A 139 8.50 -1.67 3.56
C ALA A 139 7.87 -0.52 2.78
N ALA A 140 8.08 0.71 3.22
CA ALA A 140 7.58 1.91 2.58
C ALA A 140 8.15 2.12 1.15
N ALA A 141 9.46 1.88 0.97
CA ALA A 141 10.10 2.02 -0.35
C ALA A 141 9.55 1.00 -1.37
N LEU A 142 9.41 -0.27 -0.98
CA LEU A 142 8.84 -1.30 -1.84
C LEU A 142 7.36 -1.05 -2.14
N LEU A 143 6.59 -0.57 -1.15
CA LEU A 143 5.20 -0.21 -1.37
C LEU A 143 5.06 1.00 -2.30
N MET A 144 5.94 2.02 -2.18
CA MET A 144 6.01 3.14 -3.12
C MET A 144 6.18 2.66 -4.57
N ILE A 145 7.08 1.70 -4.80
CA ILE A 145 7.28 1.14 -6.15
C ILE A 145 6.00 0.45 -6.62
N LYS A 146 5.40 -0.40 -5.78
CA LYS A 146 4.14 -1.09 -6.11
C LYS A 146 3.03 -0.11 -6.47
N ARG A 147 2.81 0.94 -5.65
CA ARG A 147 1.79 1.97 -5.92
C ARG A 147 1.98 2.63 -7.28
N ALA A 148 3.24 3.00 -7.59
CA ALA A 148 3.53 3.71 -8.82
C ALA A 148 3.52 2.81 -10.07
N THR A 149 3.89 1.53 -9.96
CA THR A 149 4.07 0.65 -11.12
C THR A 149 2.93 -0.33 -11.34
N ALA A 150 2.28 -0.79 -10.28
CA ALA A 150 1.20 -1.78 -10.35
C ALA A 150 -0.18 -1.17 -10.06
N ASP A 151 -0.28 -0.18 -9.16
CA ASP A 151 -1.54 0.42 -8.78
C ASP A 151 -1.86 1.71 -9.59
N GLY A 152 -0.97 2.12 -10.50
CA GLY A 152 -1.19 3.26 -11.40
C GLY A 152 -1.11 4.64 -10.75
N TRP A 153 -0.56 4.75 -9.54
CA TRP A 153 -0.42 6.04 -8.88
C TRP A 153 0.65 6.90 -9.54
N ASP A 154 0.48 8.22 -9.47
CA ASP A 154 1.58 9.13 -9.77
C ASP A 154 2.68 9.02 -8.70
N ASN A 155 3.89 9.41 -9.10
CA ASN A 155 5.07 9.25 -8.23
C ASN A 155 4.97 10.11 -6.96
N GLY A 156 4.40 11.31 -7.07
CA GLY A 156 4.25 12.22 -5.92
C GLY A 156 3.33 11.64 -4.85
N ARG A 157 2.19 11.09 -5.26
CA ARG A 157 1.24 10.42 -4.36
C ARG A 157 1.88 9.19 -3.70
N ALA A 158 2.56 8.35 -4.49
CA ALA A 158 3.22 7.14 -3.97
C ALA A 158 4.32 7.49 -2.96
N GLU A 159 5.12 8.54 -3.24
CA GLU A 159 6.15 9.03 -2.32
C GLU A 159 5.55 9.64 -1.05
N ALA A 160 4.47 10.39 -1.16
CA ALA A 160 3.79 10.97 0.01
C ALA A 160 3.27 9.88 0.96
N GLU A 161 2.66 8.80 0.45
CA GLU A 161 2.27 7.63 1.24
C GLU A 161 3.50 6.99 1.92
N ALA A 162 4.56 6.75 1.16
CA ALA A 162 5.77 6.12 1.70
C ALA A 162 6.42 6.94 2.83
N ARG A 163 6.47 8.27 2.69
CA ARG A 163 6.95 9.16 3.75
C ARG A 163 6.08 9.09 4.99
N ALA A 164 4.78 9.05 4.84
CA ALA A 164 3.85 8.96 5.97
C ALA A 164 3.93 7.59 6.67
N ILE A 165 4.27 6.51 5.97
CA ILE A 165 4.58 5.20 6.56
C ILE A 165 5.90 5.23 7.34
N GLY A 166 6.92 5.94 6.83
CA GLY A 166 8.21 6.06 7.52
C GLY A 166 9.43 6.05 6.60
N LEU A 167 9.27 6.28 5.28
CA LEU A 167 10.41 6.42 4.38
C LEU A 167 11.16 7.73 4.64
N SER A 168 12.28 7.62 5.32
CA SER A 168 13.16 8.74 5.70
C SER A 168 14.60 8.60 5.19
N ASN A 169 14.98 7.41 4.69
CA ASN A 169 16.32 7.15 4.13
C ASN A 169 16.41 7.66 2.68
N PRO A 170 17.26 8.68 2.39
CA PRO A 170 17.35 9.27 1.05
C PRO A 170 17.82 8.28 -0.01
N SER A 171 18.84 7.47 0.28
CA SER A 171 19.39 6.50 -0.68
C SER A 171 18.35 5.45 -1.07
N LEU A 172 17.54 5.01 -0.12
CA LEU A 172 16.47 4.05 -0.37
C LEU A 172 15.32 4.67 -1.17
N ARG A 173 15.00 5.95 -0.92
CA ARG A 173 14.07 6.73 -1.72
C ARG A 173 14.54 6.85 -3.18
N ASP A 174 15.79 7.23 -3.37
CA ASP A 174 16.35 7.43 -4.71
C ASP A 174 16.43 6.10 -5.48
N TRP A 175 16.78 5.02 -4.81
CA TRP A 175 16.70 3.67 -5.37
C TRP A 175 15.26 3.34 -5.81
N ALA A 176 14.25 3.61 -4.96
CA ALA A 176 12.86 3.35 -5.29
C ALA A 176 12.39 4.14 -6.53
N LEU A 177 12.78 5.41 -6.64
CA LEU A 177 12.49 6.25 -7.81
C LEU A 177 13.15 5.69 -9.08
N ALA A 178 14.40 5.22 -8.98
CA ALA A 178 15.10 4.58 -10.10
C ALA A 178 14.38 3.29 -10.55
N GLN A 179 13.90 2.46 -9.60
CA GLN A 179 13.13 1.25 -9.92
C GLN A 179 11.79 1.57 -10.60
N ILE A 180 11.11 2.63 -10.16
CA ILE A 180 9.88 3.11 -10.81
C ILE A 180 10.16 3.56 -12.24
N ALA A 181 11.22 4.36 -12.45
CA ALA A 181 11.59 4.84 -13.77
C ALA A 181 11.95 3.71 -14.75
N LYS A 182 12.61 2.64 -14.27
CA LYS A 182 12.91 1.46 -15.09
C LYS A 182 11.64 0.71 -15.54
N ARG A 183 10.62 0.62 -14.70
CA ARG A 183 9.40 -0.18 -14.93
C ARG A 183 8.28 0.56 -15.66
N LYS A 184 8.38 1.89 -15.76
CA LYS A 184 7.42 2.73 -16.50
C LYS A 184 7.85 3.01 -17.94
N ARG A 185 9.01 2.51 -18.37
CA ARG A 185 9.48 2.60 -19.77
C ARG A 185 8.88 1.48 -20.59
#